data_caa2626d3ce02222a1e38661ee4054f0
#
_entry.id   caa2626d3ce02222a1e38661ee4054f0
#
_cell.length_a   1.000
_cell.length_b   1.000
_cell.length_c   1.000
_cell.angle_alpha   90.00
_cell.angle_beta   90.00
_cell.angle_gamma   90.00
#
_symmetry.space_group_name_H-M   'P 1'
#
loop_
_entity.id
_entity.type
_entity.pdbx_description
1 polymer ?
#
loop_
_entity_poly.entity_id
_entity_poly.type
_entity_poly.pdbx_seq_one_letter_code
_entity_poly.pdbx_strand_id
1 'polypeptide(L)'
;MTRNKLGKPISQRQLRVGEMIKQSLGMIFVKNEAKVPNLETNDITVTEVKMSQDLKIAKAFVLPLGGENAEEKIKLLKQFSFLIRKILSKKVTIKFLPKILFAKDESFEYAEKIENLIKQTNK
;
A
#
# COMPACT_ATOMS: atom_id res chain seq x y z
N MET A 1 -1.80 -19.58 7.12
CA MET A 1 -3.10 -18.92 6.94
C MET A 1 -3.03 -17.50 7.53
N THR A 2 -3.42 -16.49 6.75
CA THR A 2 -3.35 -15.10 7.19
C THR A 2 -4.51 -14.79 8.14
N ARG A 3 -4.22 -14.05 9.23
CA ARG A 3 -5.24 -13.69 10.21
C ARG A 3 -5.19 -12.19 10.48
N ASN A 4 -6.34 -11.61 10.86
CA ASN A 4 -6.40 -10.22 11.28
C ASN A 4 -5.94 -10.08 12.74
N LYS A 5 -5.96 -8.84 13.28
CA LYS A 5 -5.48 -8.55 14.65
C LYS A 5 -6.22 -9.32 15.74
N LEU A 6 -7.46 -9.76 15.47
CA LEU A 6 -8.26 -10.50 16.44
C LEU A 6 -8.12 -12.02 16.29
N GLY A 7 -7.18 -12.48 15.44
CA GLY A 7 -6.96 -13.89 15.21
C GLY A 7 -7.97 -14.55 14.28
N LYS A 8 -8.93 -13.81 13.77
CA LYS A 8 -9.92 -14.34 12.81
C LYS A 8 -9.30 -14.51 11.44
N PRO A 9 -9.64 -15.57 10.69
CA PRO A 9 -9.14 -15.73 9.33
C PRO A 9 -9.62 -14.61 8.43
N ILE A 10 -8.75 -14.17 7.52
CA ILE A 10 -9.12 -13.21 6.50
C ILE A 10 -10.02 -13.91 5.48
N SER A 11 -11.17 -13.33 5.16
CA SER A 11 -12.12 -13.91 4.23
C SER A 11 -11.60 -13.85 2.79
N GLN A 12 -12.11 -14.75 1.94
CA GLN A 12 -11.81 -14.72 0.50
C GLN A 12 -12.21 -13.40 -0.13
N ARG A 13 -13.31 -12.81 0.34
CA ARG A 13 -13.78 -11.53 -0.16
C ARG A 13 -12.81 -10.41 0.17
N GLN A 14 -12.28 -10.39 1.41
CA GLN A 14 -11.24 -9.42 1.81
C GLN A 14 -10.01 -9.54 0.94
N LEU A 15 -9.53 -10.76 0.69
CA LEU A 15 -8.35 -11.00 -0.15
C LEU A 15 -8.60 -10.56 -1.59
N ARG A 16 -9.76 -10.88 -2.13
CA ARG A 16 -10.11 -10.57 -3.52
C ARG A 16 -10.23 -9.06 -3.75
N VAL A 17 -10.92 -8.37 -2.86
CA VAL A 17 -11.07 -6.91 -2.95
C VAL A 17 -9.73 -6.23 -2.73
N GLY A 18 -8.95 -6.69 -1.77
CA GLY A 18 -7.61 -6.15 -1.51
C GLY A 18 -6.69 -6.28 -2.72
N GLU A 19 -6.70 -7.44 -3.36
CA GLU A 19 -5.87 -7.67 -4.55
C GLU A 19 -6.32 -6.79 -5.73
N MET A 20 -7.61 -6.63 -5.92
CA MET A 20 -8.16 -5.77 -6.96
C MET A 20 -7.71 -4.31 -6.76
N ILE A 21 -7.80 -3.82 -5.54
CA ILE A 21 -7.38 -2.46 -5.20
C ILE A 21 -5.87 -2.30 -5.37
N LYS A 22 -5.09 -3.29 -4.93
CA LYS A 22 -3.64 -3.29 -5.08
C LYS A 22 -3.22 -3.14 -6.53
N GLN A 23 -3.80 -3.94 -7.41
CA GLN A 23 -3.48 -3.89 -8.84
C GLN A 23 -3.85 -2.54 -9.45
N SER A 24 -5.02 -2.02 -9.12
CA SER A 24 -5.47 -0.73 -9.63
C SER A 24 -4.62 0.43 -9.12
N LEU A 25 -4.27 0.42 -7.83
CA LEU A 25 -3.36 1.44 -7.27
C LEU A 25 -1.98 1.37 -7.92
N GLY A 26 -1.47 0.16 -8.15
CA GLY A 26 -0.19 -0.03 -8.84
C GLY A 26 -0.19 0.63 -10.21
N MET A 27 -1.24 0.45 -10.98
CA MET A 27 -1.38 1.06 -12.30
C MET A 27 -1.47 2.58 -12.21
N ILE A 28 -2.24 3.10 -11.26
CA ILE A 28 -2.37 4.55 -11.03
C ILE A 28 -0.99 5.15 -10.73
N PHE A 29 -0.20 4.48 -9.89
CA PHE A 29 1.12 4.97 -9.49
C PHE A 29 2.12 4.92 -10.64
N VAL A 30 2.17 3.81 -11.37
CA VAL A 30 3.10 3.64 -12.50
C VAL A 30 2.86 4.72 -13.56
N LYS A 31 1.60 5.03 -13.84
CA LYS A 31 1.22 6.04 -14.83
C LYS A 31 1.12 7.45 -14.25
N ASN A 32 1.32 7.62 -12.97
CA ASN A 32 1.17 8.90 -12.26
C ASN A 32 -0.18 9.58 -12.58
N GLU A 33 -1.24 8.80 -12.63
CA GLU A 33 -2.56 9.28 -13.07
C GLU A 33 -3.21 10.24 -12.07
N ALA A 34 -2.91 10.11 -10.79
CA ALA A 34 -3.50 10.97 -9.75
C ALA A 34 -2.90 12.36 -9.72
N LYS A 35 -1.70 12.53 -10.29
CA LYS A 35 -0.98 13.81 -10.36
C LYS A 35 -0.91 14.51 -9.01
N VAL A 36 -0.47 13.78 -8.00
CA VAL A 36 -0.31 14.33 -6.65
C VAL A 36 0.73 15.45 -6.70
N PRO A 37 0.41 16.66 -6.17
CA PRO A 37 1.37 17.77 -6.19
C PRO A 37 2.69 17.41 -5.51
N ASN A 38 3.78 17.77 -6.16
CA ASN A 38 5.16 17.57 -5.67
C ASN A 38 5.53 16.10 -5.44
N LEU A 39 4.83 15.17 -6.09
CA LEU A 39 5.09 13.75 -5.93
C LEU A 39 4.97 13.03 -7.27
N GLU A 40 6.03 12.32 -7.64
CA GLU A 40 5.99 11.37 -8.74
C GLU A 40 5.77 9.99 -8.15
N THR A 41 4.65 9.36 -8.51
CA THR A 41 4.28 8.07 -7.92
C THR A 41 4.87 6.88 -8.65
N ASN A 42 5.50 7.09 -9.81
CA ASN A 42 6.06 6.02 -10.62
C ASN A 42 7.19 5.25 -9.94
N ASP A 43 7.81 5.83 -8.91
CA ASP A 43 8.85 5.18 -8.13
C ASP A 43 8.33 4.61 -6.79
N ILE A 44 7.02 4.63 -6.59
CA ILE A 44 6.40 4.10 -5.37
C ILE A 44 5.70 2.79 -5.72
N THR A 45 6.08 1.72 -5.03
CA THR A 45 5.49 0.40 -5.23
C THR A 45 4.42 0.16 -4.17
N VAL A 46 3.23 -0.30 -4.61
CA VAL A 46 2.21 -0.79 -3.69
C VAL A 46 2.53 -2.26 -3.42
N THR A 47 2.96 -2.57 -2.21
CA THR A 47 3.40 -3.92 -1.86
C THR A 47 2.27 -4.81 -1.39
N GLU A 48 1.28 -4.26 -0.72
CA GLU A 48 0.16 -5.02 -0.20
C GLU A 48 -1.02 -4.09 0.10
N VAL A 49 -2.24 -4.60 -0.03
CA VAL A 49 -3.44 -3.93 0.44
C VAL A 49 -4.20 -4.89 1.35
N LYS A 50 -4.40 -4.49 2.58
CA LYS A 50 -5.17 -5.24 3.57
C LYS A 50 -6.51 -4.58 3.80
N MET A 51 -7.59 -5.36 3.63
CA MET A 51 -8.94 -4.88 3.83
C MET A 51 -9.39 -5.11 5.26
N SER A 52 -10.16 -4.16 5.80
CA SER A 52 -10.90 -4.40 7.03
C SER A 52 -11.99 -5.46 6.80
N GLN A 53 -12.46 -6.07 7.88
CA GLN A 53 -13.45 -7.15 7.81
C GLN A 53 -14.73 -6.69 7.14
N ASP A 54 -15.15 -5.44 7.37
CA ASP A 54 -16.35 -4.85 6.80
C ASP A 54 -16.12 -4.22 5.42
N LEU A 55 -14.91 -4.32 4.88
CA LEU A 55 -14.49 -3.77 3.58
C LEU A 55 -14.60 -2.24 3.47
N LYS A 56 -14.69 -1.55 4.60
CA LYS A 56 -14.78 -0.08 4.59
C LYS A 56 -13.43 0.61 4.56
N ILE A 57 -12.37 -0.08 4.94
CA ILE A 57 -11.01 0.47 5.00
C ILE A 57 -10.06 -0.44 4.24
N ALA A 58 -9.28 0.16 3.35
CA ALA A 58 -8.19 -0.50 2.65
C ALA A 58 -6.87 0.12 3.12
N LYS A 59 -6.05 -0.66 3.80
CA LYS A 59 -4.72 -0.21 4.22
C LYS A 59 -3.72 -0.60 3.14
N ALA A 60 -3.20 0.39 2.44
CA ALA A 60 -2.26 0.19 1.34
C ALA A 60 -0.85 0.41 1.83
N PHE A 61 -0.05 -0.64 1.79
CA PHE A 61 1.38 -0.58 2.13
C PHE A 61 2.17 -0.21 0.90
N VAL A 62 3.04 0.77 1.03
CA VAL A 62 3.81 1.31 -0.07
C VAL A 62 5.29 1.37 0.28
N LEU A 63 6.12 1.24 -0.74
CA LEU A 63 7.57 1.31 -0.60
C LEU A 63 8.10 2.24 -1.69
N PRO A 64 8.53 3.47 -1.32
CA PRO A 64 9.21 4.34 -2.27
C PRO A 64 10.59 3.77 -2.60
N LEU A 65 10.89 3.67 -3.88
CA LEU A 65 12.20 3.20 -4.35
C LEU A 65 13.25 4.27 -4.08
N GLY A 66 14.46 3.83 -3.78
CA GLY A 66 15.57 4.72 -3.49
C GLY A 66 15.69 5.16 -2.04
N GLY A 67 14.66 4.95 -1.24
CA GLY A 67 14.71 5.17 0.22
C GLY A 67 14.77 6.61 0.70
N GLU A 68 15.08 7.57 -0.16
CA GLU A 68 15.15 8.98 0.22
C GLU A 68 13.77 9.59 0.31
N ASN A 69 13.54 10.39 1.36
CA ASN A 69 12.30 11.13 1.57
C ASN A 69 11.06 10.24 1.61
N ALA A 70 11.20 8.98 2.02
CA ALA A 70 10.09 8.03 2.06
C ALA A 70 8.93 8.54 2.90
N GLU A 71 9.23 9.09 4.07
CA GLU A 71 8.19 9.60 4.97
C GLU A 71 7.46 10.80 4.40
N GLU A 72 8.18 11.70 3.73
CA GLU A 72 7.56 12.84 3.06
C GLU A 72 6.64 12.41 1.92
N LYS A 73 7.08 11.43 1.13
CA LYS A 73 6.29 10.88 0.03
C LYS A 73 5.00 10.25 0.56
N ILE A 74 5.09 9.48 1.64
CA ILE A 74 3.91 8.87 2.26
C ILE A 74 2.99 9.93 2.83
N LYS A 75 3.54 10.97 3.44
CA LYS A 75 2.75 12.09 3.94
C LYS A 75 1.95 12.74 2.83
N LEU A 76 2.56 12.94 1.66
CA LEU A 76 1.86 13.49 0.49
C LEU A 76 0.78 12.54 -0.01
N LEU A 77 1.03 11.23 -0.02
CA LEU A 77 0.00 10.25 -0.37
C LEU A 77 -1.20 10.34 0.57
N LYS A 78 -0.95 10.48 1.87
CA LYS A 78 -2.01 10.64 2.87
C LYS A 78 -2.78 11.94 2.66
N GLN A 79 -2.07 13.03 2.44
CA GLN A 79 -2.67 14.34 2.27
C GLN A 79 -3.56 14.41 1.02
N PHE A 80 -3.12 13.79 -0.06
CA PHE A 80 -3.81 13.80 -1.35
C PHE A 80 -4.49 12.48 -1.70
N SER A 81 -4.81 11.67 -0.69
CA SER A 81 -5.46 10.38 -0.90
C SER A 81 -6.79 10.52 -1.64
N PHE A 82 -7.47 11.66 -1.49
CA PHE A 82 -8.73 11.92 -2.18
C PHE A 82 -8.56 11.96 -3.72
N LEU A 83 -7.41 12.45 -4.22
CA LEU A 83 -7.12 12.44 -5.65
C LEU A 83 -6.94 11.02 -6.16
N ILE A 84 -6.20 10.22 -5.39
CA ILE A 84 -5.94 8.81 -5.74
C ILE A 84 -7.26 8.02 -5.70
N ARG A 85 -8.06 8.25 -4.67
CA ARG A 85 -9.36 7.59 -4.51
C ARG A 85 -10.32 7.94 -5.66
N LYS A 86 -10.29 9.18 -6.12
CA LYS A 86 -11.12 9.62 -7.24
C LYS A 86 -10.79 8.85 -8.52
N ILE A 87 -9.49 8.68 -8.81
CA ILE A 87 -9.08 7.90 -9.99
C ILE A 87 -9.40 6.42 -9.79
N LEU A 88 -9.17 5.91 -8.58
CA LEU A 88 -9.46 4.51 -8.25
C LEU A 88 -10.95 4.19 -8.47
N SER A 89 -11.85 5.11 -8.12
CA SER A 89 -13.28 4.92 -8.27
C SER A 89 -13.71 4.68 -9.72
N LYS A 90 -12.91 5.16 -10.67
CA LYS A 90 -13.18 4.97 -12.10
C LYS A 90 -12.63 3.64 -12.63
N LYS A 91 -11.73 3.00 -11.88
CA LYS A 91 -11.05 1.78 -12.32
C LYS A 91 -11.62 0.51 -11.71
N VAL A 92 -12.23 0.60 -10.54
CA VAL A 92 -12.75 -0.58 -9.85
C VAL A 92 -14.27 -0.58 -9.85
N THR A 93 -14.85 -1.79 -10.01
CA THR A 93 -16.29 -1.98 -9.99
C THR A 93 -16.70 -2.56 -8.65
N ILE A 94 -16.84 -1.69 -7.65
CA ILE A 94 -17.32 -2.07 -6.33
C ILE A 94 -18.40 -1.09 -5.90
N LYS A 95 -19.38 -1.62 -5.16
CA LYS A 95 -20.56 -0.85 -4.74
C LYS A 95 -20.17 0.33 -3.84
N PHE A 96 -19.26 0.08 -2.89
CA PHE A 96 -18.77 1.10 -1.96
C PHE A 96 -17.26 1.11 -2.00
N LEU A 97 -16.68 2.24 -2.37
CA LEU A 97 -15.24 2.41 -2.39
C LEU A 97 -14.74 2.58 -0.96
N PRO A 98 -13.79 1.75 -0.49
CA PRO A 98 -13.27 1.90 0.86
C PRO A 98 -12.45 3.18 1.02
N LYS A 99 -12.25 3.58 2.27
CA LYS A 99 -11.28 4.60 2.61
C LYS A 99 -9.88 4.01 2.44
N ILE A 100 -9.00 4.73 1.77
CA ILE A 100 -7.63 4.27 1.53
C ILE A 100 -6.70 4.91 2.56
N LEU A 101 -6.02 4.06 3.33
CA LEU A 101 -5.01 4.49 4.29
C LEU A 101 -3.65 4.03 3.79
N PHE A 102 -2.72 4.96 3.62
CA PHE A 102 -1.38 4.63 3.18
C PHE A 102 -0.45 4.43 4.38
N ALA A 103 0.41 3.43 4.29
CA ALA A 103 1.41 3.14 5.30
C ALA A 103 2.68 2.66 4.61
N LYS A 104 3.83 2.93 5.22
CA LYS A 104 5.11 2.43 4.72
C LYS A 104 5.18 0.92 4.96
N ASP A 105 5.65 0.18 3.97
CA ASP A 105 5.96 -1.24 4.15
C ASP A 105 7.31 -1.37 4.82
N GLU A 106 7.32 -1.75 6.08
CA GLU A 106 8.53 -1.89 6.88
C GLU A 106 9.14 -3.28 6.82
N SER A 107 8.47 -4.23 6.16
CA SER A 107 8.95 -5.61 6.09
C SER A 107 10.31 -5.73 5.41
N PHE A 108 10.57 -4.91 4.38
CA PHE A 108 11.85 -4.90 3.70
C PHE A 108 12.98 -4.39 4.59
N GLU A 109 12.74 -3.35 5.38
CA GLU A 109 13.72 -2.83 6.32
C GLU A 109 14.08 -3.86 7.38
N TYR A 110 13.06 -4.57 7.88
CA TYR A 110 13.27 -5.62 8.86
C TYR A 110 14.13 -6.75 8.30
N ALA A 111 13.82 -7.21 7.10
CA ALA A 111 14.59 -8.26 6.43
C ALA A 111 16.03 -7.83 6.18
N GLU A 112 16.23 -6.58 5.75
CA GLU A 112 17.56 -6.02 5.52
C GLU A 112 18.37 -5.95 6.81
N LYS A 113 17.75 -5.52 7.90
CA LYS A 113 18.42 -5.50 9.21
C LYS A 113 18.85 -6.89 9.66
N ILE A 114 18.02 -7.89 9.46
CA ILE A 114 18.34 -9.28 9.80
C ILE A 114 19.51 -9.78 8.96
N GLU A 115 19.52 -9.53 7.64
CA GLU A 115 20.62 -9.89 6.76
C GLU A 115 21.92 -9.25 7.21
N ASN A 116 21.91 -7.98 7.54
CA ASN A 116 23.09 -7.26 8.00
C ASN A 116 23.63 -7.83 9.32
N LEU A 117 22.74 -8.19 10.25
CA LEU A 117 23.14 -8.84 11.49
C LEU A 117 23.78 -10.19 11.23
N ILE A 118 23.22 -10.99 10.33
CA ILE A 118 23.77 -12.29 9.96
C ILE A 118 25.15 -12.15 9.33
N LYS A 119 25.32 -11.17 8.42
CA LYS A 119 26.62 -10.89 7.80
C LYS A 119 27.67 -10.48 8.82
N GLN A 120 27.28 -9.70 9.84
CA GLN A 120 28.19 -9.29 10.91
C GLN A 120 28.63 -10.46 11.78
N THR A 121 27.75 -11.41 12.02
CA THR A 121 28.04 -12.57 12.88
C THR A 121 28.86 -13.65 12.16
N ASN A 122 28.86 -13.66 10.84
CA ASN A 122 29.54 -14.66 10.04
C ASN A 122 30.97 -14.25 9.62
N LYS A 123 31.50 -13.24 10.23
CA LYS A 123 32.89 -12.81 9.98
C LYS A 123 33.88 -13.54 10.84
#